data_ecc3b02dc8ff584345edd92eec5ed4f8
#
_entry.id   ecc3b02dc8ff584345edd92eec5ed4f8
#
_cell.length_a   1.000
_cell.length_b   1.000
_cell.length_c   1.000
_cell.angle_alpha   90.00
_cell.angle_beta   90.00
_cell.angle_gamma   90.00
#
_symmetry.space_group_name_H-M   'P 1'
#
loop_
_entity.id
_entity.type
_entity.pdbx_description
1 polymer ?
#
loop_
_entity_poly.entity_id
_entity_poly.type
_entity_poly.pdbx_seq_one_letter_code
_entity_poly.pdbx_strand_id
1 'polypeptide(L)'
;NAGTTNVMRTLGKKAGIATYLLDAFKAVIADILIHFLIVPHTAIPEMLLFLYCGLGIVIGHNFPFYLKFKGGKGIAASSGVVISLMLFPKYCFMFTVFGIFFFALVARISRYVSLASLIGMAMFFVEFLIWGFLGWLPLNGTDLVEGTVIVFALAALAFIRHRSNIVRLVHGTERKIGEKKN
;
A
#
# COMPACT_ATOMS: atom_id res chain seq x y z
N ASN A 1 -17.43 0.33 4.54
CA ASN A 1 -16.02 0.15 4.22
C ASN A 1 -15.19 0.19 5.51
N ALA A 2 -14.47 -0.88 5.81
CA ALA A 2 -13.68 -1.06 7.04
C ALA A 2 -12.33 -0.31 7.03
N GLY A 3 -12.05 0.52 6.03
CA GLY A 3 -10.75 1.22 5.92
C GLY A 3 -10.62 2.43 6.83
N THR A 4 -9.38 2.76 7.19
CA THR A 4 -8.94 3.84 8.08
C THR A 4 -9.75 5.14 7.97
N THR A 5 -9.86 5.70 6.75
CA THR A 5 -10.53 6.99 6.52
C THR A 5 -12.02 6.93 6.86
N ASN A 6 -12.68 5.80 6.60
CA ASN A 6 -14.09 5.63 6.95
C ASN A 6 -14.27 5.45 8.45
N VAL A 7 -13.44 4.62 9.08
CA VAL A 7 -13.44 4.43 10.55
C VAL A 7 -13.16 5.76 11.27
N MET A 8 -12.19 6.53 10.79
CA MET A 8 -11.87 7.86 11.36
C MET A 8 -13.07 8.83 11.29
N ARG A 9 -13.87 8.76 10.22
CA ARG A 9 -15.06 9.61 10.03
C ARG A 9 -16.27 9.17 10.87
N THR A 10 -16.38 7.87 11.16
CA THR A 10 -17.54 7.30 11.87
C THR A 10 -17.31 7.09 13.36
N LEU A 11 -16.11 6.65 13.74
CA LEU A 11 -15.74 6.28 15.11
C LEU A 11 -14.68 7.20 15.74
N GLY A 12 -14.24 8.23 14.99
CA GLY A 12 -13.30 9.23 15.46
C GLY A 12 -11.83 8.90 15.20
N LYS A 13 -10.96 9.89 15.51
CA LYS A 13 -9.53 9.84 15.17
C LYS A 13 -8.79 8.67 15.79
N LYS A 14 -9.03 8.36 17.07
CA LYS A 14 -8.35 7.27 17.79
C LYS A 14 -8.60 5.92 17.11
N ALA A 15 -9.86 5.62 16.81
CA ALA A 15 -10.25 4.38 16.14
C ALA A 15 -9.66 4.30 14.72
N GLY A 16 -9.64 5.43 13.98
CA GLY A 16 -9.02 5.49 12.65
C GLY A 16 -7.51 5.24 12.68
N ILE A 17 -6.78 5.83 13.64
CA ILE A 17 -5.35 5.59 13.81
C ILE A 17 -5.09 4.12 14.18
N ALA A 18 -5.83 3.56 15.12
CA ALA A 18 -5.70 2.16 15.48
C ALA A 18 -5.93 1.24 14.29
N THR A 19 -6.98 1.51 13.47
CA THR A 19 -7.25 0.76 12.25
C THR A 19 -6.08 0.86 11.25
N TYR A 20 -5.51 2.05 11.06
CA TYR A 20 -4.35 2.22 10.18
C TYR A 20 -3.16 1.39 10.67
N LEU A 21 -2.82 1.50 11.94
CA LEU A 21 -1.68 0.77 12.52
C LEU A 21 -1.86 -0.73 12.41
N LEU A 22 -3.03 -1.26 12.77
CA LEU A 22 -3.32 -2.69 12.66
C LEU A 22 -3.27 -3.16 11.20
N ASP A 23 -3.77 -2.36 10.25
CA ASP A 23 -3.73 -2.68 8.83
C ASP A 23 -2.31 -2.63 8.25
N ALA A 24 -1.46 -1.71 8.69
CA ALA A 24 -0.07 -1.63 8.27
C ALA A 24 0.79 -2.73 8.94
N PHE A 25 0.67 -2.88 10.24
CA PHE A 25 1.47 -3.86 11.00
C PHE A 25 1.20 -5.30 10.61
N LYS A 26 0.01 -5.66 10.13
CA LYS A 26 -0.23 -7.05 9.66
C LYS A 26 0.70 -7.43 8.51
N ALA A 27 1.06 -6.50 7.61
CA ALA A 27 2.02 -6.76 6.56
C ALA A 27 3.44 -6.88 7.12
N VAL A 28 3.85 -5.94 7.97
CA VAL A 28 5.17 -5.96 8.61
C VAL A 28 5.38 -7.24 9.43
N ILE A 29 4.38 -7.64 10.22
CA ILE A 29 4.46 -8.87 11.02
C ILE A 29 4.57 -10.11 10.12
N ALA A 30 3.77 -10.17 9.05
CA ALA A 30 3.84 -11.29 8.13
C ALA A 30 5.20 -11.39 7.43
N ASP A 31 5.79 -10.26 7.03
CA ASP A 31 7.11 -10.22 6.41
C ASP A 31 8.21 -10.62 7.40
N ILE A 32 8.11 -10.22 8.66
CA ILE A 32 9.00 -10.70 9.73
C ILE A 32 8.89 -12.22 9.89
N LEU A 33 7.68 -12.78 9.87
CA LEU A 33 7.50 -14.23 9.95
C LEU A 33 8.09 -14.94 8.72
N ILE A 34 7.92 -14.37 7.52
CA ILE A 34 8.55 -14.90 6.30
C ILE A 34 10.07 -14.88 6.42
N HIS A 35 10.66 -13.79 6.90
CA HIS A 35 12.10 -13.68 7.10
C HIS A 35 12.65 -14.84 7.94
N PHE A 36 12.05 -15.12 9.08
CA PHE A 36 12.54 -16.14 9.99
C PHE A 36 12.13 -17.57 9.65
N LEU A 37 10.95 -17.77 9.04
CA LEU A 37 10.39 -19.11 8.86
C LEU A 37 10.48 -19.63 7.43
N ILE A 38 10.56 -18.78 6.43
CA ILE A 38 10.52 -19.19 5.01
C ILE A 38 11.85 -18.96 4.31
N VAL A 39 12.42 -17.76 4.46
CA VAL A 39 13.68 -17.36 3.79
C VAL A 39 14.82 -18.39 4.01
N PRO A 40 15.03 -18.95 5.22
CA PRO A 40 16.11 -19.93 5.43
C PRO A 40 15.93 -21.25 4.67
N HIS A 41 14.73 -21.52 4.13
CA HIS A 41 14.36 -22.80 3.52
C HIS A 41 14.06 -22.69 2.02
N THR A 42 14.36 -21.57 1.36
CA THR A 42 14.07 -21.33 -0.05
C THR A 42 15.20 -20.59 -0.76
N ALA A 43 15.30 -20.78 -2.08
CA ALA A 43 16.19 -20.01 -2.94
C ALA A 43 15.50 -18.77 -3.53
N ILE A 44 14.22 -18.54 -3.24
CA ILE A 44 13.48 -17.38 -3.75
C ILE A 44 14.00 -16.11 -3.05
N PRO A 45 14.29 -15.03 -3.79
CA PRO A 45 14.73 -13.77 -3.20
C PRO A 45 13.74 -13.26 -2.13
N GLU A 46 14.26 -12.87 -0.98
CA GLU A 46 13.45 -12.43 0.16
C GLU A 46 12.50 -11.28 -0.19
N MET A 47 12.99 -10.27 -0.94
CA MET A 47 12.14 -9.16 -1.40
C MET A 47 10.95 -9.67 -2.23
N LEU A 48 11.14 -10.68 -3.06
CA LEU A 48 10.08 -11.26 -3.87
C LEU A 48 9.03 -11.95 -2.98
N LEU A 49 9.46 -12.68 -1.96
CA LEU A 49 8.56 -13.28 -0.96
C LEU A 49 7.73 -12.21 -0.22
N PHE A 50 8.35 -11.10 0.18
CA PHE A 50 7.65 -9.98 0.82
C PHE A 50 6.60 -9.36 -0.10
N LEU A 51 6.93 -9.19 -1.38
CA LEU A 51 5.99 -8.66 -2.38
C LEU A 51 4.80 -9.60 -2.58
N TYR A 52 5.00 -10.92 -2.66
CA TYR A 52 3.93 -11.91 -2.75
C TYR A 52 3.04 -11.92 -1.51
N CYS A 53 3.66 -11.92 -0.33
CA CYS A 53 2.94 -11.82 0.93
C CYS A 53 2.10 -10.55 0.98
N GLY A 54 2.71 -9.42 0.64
CA GLY A 54 2.05 -8.13 0.59
C GLY A 54 0.84 -8.11 -0.34
N LEU A 55 0.97 -8.67 -1.55
CA LEU A 55 -0.15 -8.81 -2.48
C LEU A 55 -1.27 -9.66 -1.87
N GLY A 56 -0.95 -10.81 -1.27
CA GLY A 56 -1.91 -11.66 -0.58
C GLY A 56 -2.64 -10.94 0.55
N ILE A 57 -1.92 -10.18 1.38
CA ILE A 57 -2.48 -9.39 2.48
C ILE A 57 -3.41 -8.30 1.96
N VAL A 58 -3.03 -7.59 0.90
CA VAL A 58 -3.85 -6.53 0.31
C VAL A 58 -5.11 -7.11 -0.32
N ILE A 59 -5.02 -8.24 -1.02
CA ILE A 59 -6.19 -8.95 -1.57
C ILE A 59 -7.11 -9.38 -0.42
N GLY A 60 -6.58 -10.02 0.63
CA GLY A 60 -7.36 -10.46 1.78
C GLY A 60 -8.03 -9.29 2.53
N HIS A 61 -7.35 -8.14 2.64
CA HIS A 61 -7.94 -6.92 3.20
C HIS A 61 -9.05 -6.34 2.31
N ASN A 62 -8.89 -6.40 1.00
CA ASN A 62 -9.86 -5.87 0.06
C ASN A 62 -11.10 -6.74 -0.09
N PHE A 63 -10.93 -8.05 0.06
CA PHE A 63 -11.97 -9.05 -0.18
C PHE A 63 -12.07 -10.08 0.98
N PRO A 64 -12.25 -9.64 2.23
CA PRO A 64 -12.33 -10.55 3.37
C PRO A 64 -13.63 -11.37 3.29
N PHE A 65 -13.50 -12.70 3.32
CA PHE A 65 -14.64 -13.61 3.19
C PHE A 65 -15.67 -13.43 4.32
N TYR A 66 -15.20 -13.18 5.54
CA TYR A 66 -16.03 -12.95 6.74
C TYR A 66 -16.84 -11.64 6.70
N LEU A 67 -16.49 -10.71 5.78
CA LEU A 67 -17.28 -9.48 5.49
C LEU A 67 -18.01 -9.58 4.13
N LYS A 68 -18.30 -10.78 3.66
CA LYS A 68 -18.95 -11.01 2.35
C LYS A 68 -18.20 -10.29 1.23
N PHE A 69 -16.86 -10.35 1.25
CA PHE A 69 -15.93 -9.72 0.29
C PHE A 69 -16.03 -8.19 0.18
N LYS A 70 -16.54 -7.51 1.22
CA LYS A 70 -16.73 -6.05 1.28
C LYS A 70 -15.71 -5.40 2.24
N GLY A 71 -14.44 -5.57 1.96
CA GLY A 71 -13.33 -5.01 2.76
C GLY A 71 -12.97 -3.56 2.46
N GLY A 72 -11.76 -3.18 2.89
CA GLY A 72 -11.17 -1.87 2.68
C GLY A 72 -10.66 -1.64 1.26
N LYS A 73 -9.79 -0.65 1.10
CA LYS A 73 -9.15 -0.31 -0.18
C LYS A 73 -7.67 -0.72 -0.25
N GLY A 74 -7.14 -1.22 0.85
CA GLY A 74 -5.80 -1.77 0.92
C GLY A 74 -4.67 -0.78 1.16
N ILE A 75 -4.90 0.54 1.18
CA ILE A 75 -3.82 1.54 1.25
C ILE A 75 -2.99 1.43 2.53
N ALA A 76 -3.62 1.26 3.70
CA ALA A 76 -2.90 1.06 4.95
C ALA A 76 -2.10 -0.26 4.95
N ALA A 77 -2.66 -1.32 4.40
CA ALA A 77 -1.95 -2.59 4.22
C ALA A 77 -0.78 -2.44 3.24
N SER A 78 -0.98 -1.78 2.10
CA SER A 78 0.10 -1.49 1.14
C SER A 78 1.20 -0.60 1.74
N SER A 79 0.86 0.35 2.61
CA SER A 79 1.89 1.13 3.31
C SER A 79 2.75 0.26 4.25
N GLY A 80 2.16 -0.78 4.85
CA GLY A 80 2.91 -1.78 5.61
C GLY A 80 3.89 -2.56 4.74
N VAL A 81 3.48 -2.97 3.54
CA VAL A 81 4.38 -3.61 2.56
C VAL A 81 5.54 -2.69 2.20
N VAL A 82 5.26 -1.41 1.90
CA VAL A 82 6.31 -0.42 1.58
C VAL A 82 7.27 -0.21 2.77
N ILE A 83 6.75 -0.18 4.00
CA ILE A 83 7.56 -0.06 5.21
C ILE A 83 8.47 -1.28 5.38
N SER A 84 7.99 -2.49 5.12
CA SER A 84 8.82 -3.69 5.21
C SER A 84 10.03 -3.64 4.25
N LEU A 85 9.90 -2.99 3.10
CA LEU A 85 11.00 -2.84 2.15
C LEU A 85 12.17 -1.98 2.70
N MET A 86 11.98 -1.24 3.80
CA MET A 86 13.08 -0.54 4.48
C MET A 86 14.15 -1.50 5.05
N LEU A 87 13.81 -2.78 5.22
CA LEU A 87 14.73 -3.80 5.72
C LEU A 87 15.80 -4.17 4.67
N PHE A 88 15.58 -3.86 3.40
CA PHE A 88 16.51 -4.18 2.33
C PHE A 88 17.61 -3.11 2.16
N PRO A 89 18.79 -3.53 1.63
CA PRO A 89 19.97 -2.67 1.49
C PRO A 89 19.77 -1.55 0.47
N LYS A 90 20.80 -0.72 0.34
CA LYS A 90 20.90 0.41 -0.57
C LYS A 90 19.80 1.45 -0.29
N TYR A 91 19.03 1.79 -1.31
CA TYR A 91 18.08 2.90 -1.29
C TYR A 91 16.62 2.46 -1.06
N CYS A 92 16.37 1.20 -0.66
CA CYS A 92 15.00 0.68 -0.49
C CYS A 92 14.18 1.43 0.57
N PHE A 93 14.83 2.05 1.58
CA PHE A 93 14.14 2.93 2.54
C PHE A 93 13.48 4.15 1.86
N MET A 94 13.94 4.54 0.68
CA MET A 94 13.39 5.68 -0.07
C MET A 94 11.94 5.43 -0.52
N PHE A 95 11.52 4.18 -0.74
CA PHE A 95 10.12 3.87 -1.01
C PHE A 95 9.19 4.42 0.08
N THR A 96 9.58 4.26 1.33
CA THR A 96 8.81 4.80 2.46
C THR A 96 8.91 6.31 2.54
N VAL A 97 10.11 6.88 2.36
CA VAL A 97 10.34 8.34 2.41
C VAL A 97 9.52 9.04 1.32
N PHE A 98 9.62 8.60 0.08
CA PHE A 98 8.87 9.19 -1.02
C PHE A 98 7.36 8.89 -0.93
N GLY A 99 6.98 7.68 -0.48
CA GLY A 99 5.58 7.35 -0.22
C GLY A 99 4.94 8.32 0.77
N ILE A 100 5.59 8.59 1.90
CA ILE A 100 5.12 9.57 2.90
C ILE A 100 5.13 10.98 2.30
N PHE A 101 6.20 11.37 1.61
CA PHE A 101 6.35 12.69 1.03
C PHE A 101 5.25 12.99 0.01
N PHE A 102 5.06 12.14 -1.00
CA PHE A 102 4.04 12.35 -2.03
C PHE A 102 2.63 12.27 -1.47
N PHE A 103 2.37 11.33 -0.55
CA PHE A 103 1.07 11.26 0.11
C PHE A 103 0.78 12.56 0.89
N ALA A 104 1.72 13.02 1.72
CA ALA A 104 1.55 14.22 2.52
C ALA A 104 1.41 15.48 1.65
N LEU A 105 2.25 15.61 0.62
CA LEU A 105 2.21 16.75 -0.32
C LEU A 105 0.85 16.83 -1.02
N VAL A 106 0.40 15.73 -1.63
CA VAL A 106 -0.88 15.71 -2.35
C VAL A 106 -2.06 15.89 -1.40
N ALA A 107 -2.03 15.25 -0.22
CA ALA A 107 -3.08 15.42 0.79
C ALA A 107 -3.15 16.87 1.30
N ARG A 108 -2.00 17.54 1.48
CA ARG A 108 -1.92 18.93 1.93
C ARG A 108 -2.47 19.92 0.90
N ILE A 109 -2.09 19.72 -0.38
CA ILE A 109 -2.48 20.64 -1.47
C ILE A 109 -3.94 20.41 -1.87
N SER A 110 -4.31 19.15 -2.18
CA SER A 110 -5.64 18.83 -2.71
C SER A 110 -6.71 18.67 -1.65
N ARG A 111 -6.32 18.36 -0.42
CA ARG A 111 -7.18 17.93 0.69
C ARG A 111 -7.97 16.63 0.42
N TYR A 112 -7.61 15.86 -0.63
CA TYR A 112 -8.23 14.58 -0.96
C TYR A 112 -7.34 13.40 -0.57
N VAL A 113 -7.72 12.65 0.48
CA VAL A 113 -7.00 11.41 0.88
C VAL A 113 -6.98 10.39 -0.24
N SER A 114 -8.07 10.27 -1.00
CA SER A 114 -8.16 9.32 -2.11
C SER A 114 -7.17 9.64 -3.24
N LEU A 115 -7.01 10.92 -3.59
CA LEU A 115 -6.04 11.34 -4.60
C LEU A 115 -4.60 11.08 -4.12
N ALA A 116 -4.31 11.44 -2.86
CA ALA A 116 -3.00 11.19 -2.25
C ALA A 116 -2.65 9.69 -2.23
N SER A 117 -3.64 8.83 -1.95
CA SER A 117 -3.45 7.38 -1.98
C SER A 117 -3.13 6.86 -3.38
N LEU A 118 -3.84 7.33 -4.40
CA LEU A 118 -3.61 6.92 -5.79
C LEU A 118 -2.25 7.37 -6.31
N ILE A 119 -1.87 8.63 -6.05
CA ILE A 119 -0.55 9.15 -6.40
C ILE A 119 0.54 8.38 -5.66
N GLY A 120 0.40 8.12 -4.35
CA GLY A 120 1.37 7.34 -3.59
C GLY A 120 1.60 5.94 -4.18
N MET A 121 0.53 5.23 -4.56
CA MET A 121 0.65 3.90 -5.19
C MET A 121 1.25 3.95 -6.60
N ALA A 122 0.92 4.97 -7.38
CA ALA A 122 1.52 5.17 -8.70
C ALA A 122 3.02 5.48 -8.58
N MET A 123 3.41 6.34 -7.63
CA MET A 123 4.81 6.68 -7.37
C MET A 123 5.59 5.46 -6.87
N PHE A 124 5.03 4.64 -5.98
CA PHE A 124 5.68 3.40 -5.56
C PHE A 124 6.00 2.47 -6.76
N PHE A 125 5.06 2.33 -7.71
CA PHE A 125 5.32 1.56 -8.93
C PHE A 125 6.41 2.19 -9.81
N VAL A 126 6.37 3.51 -10.01
CA VAL A 126 7.39 4.23 -10.81
C VAL A 126 8.77 4.14 -10.15
N GLU A 127 8.85 4.32 -8.84
CA GLU A 127 10.09 4.15 -8.08
C GLU A 127 10.64 2.74 -8.21
N PHE A 128 9.79 1.71 -8.07
CA PHE A 128 10.22 0.33 -8.23
C PHE A 128 10.83 0.06 -9.60
N LEU A 129 10.23 0.61 -10.67
CA LEU A 129 10.78 0.54 -12.03
C LEU A 129 12.16 1.23 -12.13
N ILE A 130 12.28 2.45 -11.58
CA ILE A 130 13.52 3.21 -11.62
C ILE A 130 14.62 2.48 -10.84
N TRP A 131 14.34 2.03 -9.60
CA TRP A 131 15.29 1.29 -8.78
C TRP A 131 15.71 -0.04 -9.42
N GLY A 132 14.76 -0.74 -10.06
CA GLY A 132 15.06 -1.94 -10.83
C GLY A 132 16.00 -1.67 -12.00
N PHE A 133 15.70 -0.63 -12.79
CA PHE A 133 16.55 -0.22 -13.92
C PHE A 133 17.96 0.20 -13.47
N LEU A 134 18.09 0.88 -12.34
CA LEU A 134 19.39 1.29 -11.78
C LEU A 134 20.14 0.15 -11.07
N GLY A 135 19.58 -1.05 -10.97
CA GLY A 135 20.18 -2.18 -10.26
C GLY A 135 20.29 -1.95 -8.75
N TRP A 136 19.39 -1.17 -8.18
CA TRP A 136 19.35 -0.87 -6.73
C TRP A 136 18.51 -1.85 -5.92
N LEU A 137 17.67 -2.64 -6.60
CA LEU A 137 16.89 -3.70 -5.96
C LEU A 137 17.71 -4.97 -5.85
N PRO A 138 17.53 -5.80 -4.80
CA PRO A 138 18.13 -7.12 -4.67
C PRO A 138 17.37 -8.16 -5.52
N LEU A 139 16.97 -7.79 -6.75
CA LEU A 139 16.24 -8.59 -7.73
C LEU A 139 16.89 -8.44 -9.09
N ASN A 140 17.02 -9.55 -9.83
CA ASN A 140 17.62 -9.56 -11.15
C ASN A 140 16.82 -10.45 -12.10
N GLY A 141 16.98 -10.25 -13.41
CA GLY A 141 16.39 -11.10 -14.43
C GLY A 141 14.88 -11.32 -14.25
N THR A 142 14.46 -12.59 -14.20
CA THR A 142 13.06 -12.98 -14.04
C THR A 142 12.45 -12.50 -12.73
N ASP A 143 13.22 -12.51 -11.63
CA ASP A 143 12.73 -12.09 -10.30
C ASP A 143 12.38 -10.59 -10.28
N LEU A 144 13.15 -9.76 -11.00
CA LEU A 144 12.84 -8.35 -11.15
C LEU A 144 11.55 -8.12 -11.96
N VAL A 145 11.37 -8.88 -13.04
CA VAL A 145 10.14 -8.81 -13.85
C VAL A 145 8.94 -9.23 -13.00
N GLU A 146 9.06 -10.32 -12.26
CA GLU A 146 8.02 -10.84 -11.40
C GLU A 146 7.66 -9.86 -10.28
N GLY A 147 8.65 -9.31 -9.58
CA GLY A 147 8.46 -8.25 -8.59
C GLY A 147 7.77 -7.00 -9.18
N THR A 148 8.15 -6.61 -10.41
CA THR A 148 7.53 -5.50 -11.12
C THR A 148 6.05 -5.77 -11.41
N VAL A 149 5.71 -6.97 -11.84
CA VAL A 149 4.30 -7.39 -12.07
C VAL A 149 3.51 -7.34 -10.78
N ILE A 150 4.08 -7.80 -9.65
CA ILE A 150 3.40 -7.76 -8.35
C ILE A 150 3.15 -6.32 -7.90
N VAL A 151 4.15 -5.44 -7.99
CA VAL A 151 3.98 -4.02 -7.62
C VAL A 151 2.98 -3.31 -8.54
N PHE A 152 2.99 -3.63 -9.84
CA PHE A 152 1.94 -3.16 -10.76
C PHE A 152 0.55 -3.65 -10.33
N ALA A 153 0.42 -4.93 -9.95
CA ALA A 153 -0.85 -5.49 -9.49
C ALA A 153 -1.35 -4.80 -8.21
N LEU A 154 -0.46 -4.47 -7.26
CA LEU A 154 -0.79 -3.68 -6.06
C LEU A 154 -1.31 -2.29 -6.43
N ALA A 155 -0.63 -1.59 -7.35
CA ALA A 155 -1.06 -0.28 -7.83
C ALA A 155 -2.41 -0.38 -8.56
N ALA A 156 -2.55 -1.30 -9.50
CA ALA A 156 -3.80 -1.52 -10.25
C ALA A 156 -4.97 -1.83 -9.32
N LEU A 157 -4.76 -2.69 -8.33
CA LEU A 157 -5.77 -3.03 -7.33
C LEU A 157 -6.21 -1.80 -6.52
N ALA A 158 -5.27 -0.91 -6.15
CA ALA A 158 -5.60 0.35 -5.49
C ALA A 158 -6.50 1.24 -6.38
N PHE A 159 -6.19 1.37 -7.67
CA PHE A 159 -7.02 2.13 -8.61
C PHE A 159 -8.41 1.51 -8.76
N ILE A 160 -8.52 0.19 -8.94
CA ILE A 160 -9.79 -0.53 -9.04
C ILE A 160 -10.64 -0.31 -7.77
N ARG A 161 -10.02 -0.41 -6.58
CA ARG A 161 -10.73 -0.20 -5.30
C ARG A 161 -11.12 1.26 -5.05
N HIS A 162 -10.49 2.21 -5.74
CA HIS A 162 -10.82 3.64 -5.69
C HIS A 162 -11.74 4.11 -6.82
N ARG A 163 -12.29 3.23 -7.67
CA ARG A 163 -13.13 3.63 -8.82
C ARG A 163 -14.21 4.65 -8.46
N SER A 164 -14.92 4.45 -7.36
CA SER A 164 -15.96 5.38 -6.91
C SER A 164 -15.40 6.72 -6.42
N ASN A 165 -14.17 6.74 -5.89
CA ASN A 165 -13.49 7.97 -5.51
C ASN A 165 -13.03 8.72 -6.77
N ILE A 166 -12.50 8.01 -7.76
CA ILE A 166 -12.06 8.60 -9.04
C ILE A 166 -13.23 9.30 -9.71
N VAL A 167 -14.40 8.65 -9.79
CA VAL A 167 -15.61 9.29 -10.30
C VAL A 167 -15.95 10.56 -9.53
N ARG A 168 -15.93 10.53 -8.19
CA ARG A 168 -16.19 11.73 -7.37
C ARG A 168 -15.13 12.81 -7.52
N LEU A 169 -13.85 12.44 -7.68
CA LEU A 169 -12.77 13.39 -7.92
C LEU A 169 -12.98 14.14 -9.24
N VAL A 170 -13.31 13.41 -10.32
CA VAL A 170 -13.58 14.00 -11.64
C VAL A 170 -14.80 14.94 -11.62
N HIS A 171 -15.83 14.59 -10.86
CA HIS A 171 -17.05 15.43 -10.73
C HIS A 171 -16.95 16.50 -9.63
N GLY A 172 -15.80 16.64 -8.95
CA GLY A 172 -15.63 17.63 -7.87
C GLY A 172 -16.45 17.33 -6.60
N THR A 173 -16.99 16.12 -6.45
CA THR A 173 -17.84 15.71 -5.33
C THR A 173 -17.15 14.83 -4.30
N GLU A 174 -15.83 14.64 -4.43
CA GLU A 174 -15.05 13.88 -3.44
C GLU A 174 -14.89 14.70 -2.16
N ARG A 175 -14.98 14.04 -1.02
CA ARG A 175 -14.91 14.67 0.30
C ARG A 175 -13.49 15.08 0.66
N LYS A 176 -13.34 16.33 1.02
CA LYS A 176 -12.07 16.88 1.53
C LYS A 176 -11.80 16.48 2.98
N ILE A 177 -10.53 16.58 3.38
CA ILE A 177 -10.11 16.42 4.78
C ILE A 177 -10.79 17.51 5.62
N GLY A 178 -11.41 17.13 6.72
CA GLY A 178 -12.07 18.06 7.65
C GLY A 178 -13.52 18.42 7.29
N GLU A 179 -14.05 18.00 6.15
CA GLU A 179 -15.48 18.21 5.84
C GLU A 179 -16.39 17.34 6.73
N LYS A 180 -17.36 17.97 7.38
CA LYS A 180 -18.45 17.27 8.09
C LYS A 180 -19.41 16.65 7.09
N LYS A 181 -20.11 15.61 7.53
CA LYS A 181 -21.22 15.03 6.75
C LYS A 181 -22.41 15.97 6.91
N ASN A 182 -22.85 16.59 5.83
CA ASN A 182 -24.20 17.17 5.76
C ASN A 182 -25.21 16.06 5.79
#